data_a792481d601522f2c40c4047f07263e0
#
_entry.id   a792481d601522f2c40c4047f07263e0
#
_cell.length_a   1.000
_cell.length_b   1.000
_cell.length_c   1.000
_cell.angle_alpha   90.00
_cell.angle_beta   90.00
_cell.angle_gamma   90.00
#
_symmetry.space_group_name_H-M   'P 1'
#
loop_
_entity.id
_entity.type
_entity.pdbx_description
1 polymer ?
#
loop_
_entity_poly.entity_id
_entity_poly.type
_entity_poly.pdbx_seq_one_letter_code
_entity_poly.pdbx_strand_id
1 'polypeptide(L)'
;MSSNFGYVDIILLAMLAGFIVLRLRNILGRKTGYQKKPISKYFPKGLEIMKDVENNEAIKTGNIDENAKKQFLKGAEMAYEQIITSFAKGDKKSLKPLLEKEMFDRFSEAIDERKNKQLKSETTFIGFKSIKILEFKKIENIYKVTVNFVSEIITCVKDKNNQIIEGNPDTIKTGNDVWRFAKNMWSQDPTWYLVDTSVK
;
A
#
# COMPACT_ATOMS: atom_id res chain seq x y z
N MET A 1 38.32 -21.67 -54.47
CA MET A 1 38.34 -20.70 -53.34
C MET A 1 36.96 -20.21 -53.13
N SER A 2 36.18 -20.83 -52.23
CA SER A 2 34.91 -20.25 -51.75
C SER A 2 34.05 -21.28 -51.00
N SER A 3 34.48 -21.72 -49.85
CA SER A 3 33.61 -22.57 -49.01
C SER A 3 33.71 -22.28 -47.49
N ASN A 4 34.46 -21.26 -47.10
CA ASN A 4 34.56 -20.92 -45.68
C ASN A 4 33.67 -19.74 -45.22
N PHE A 5 33.05 -19.02 -46.18
CA PHE A 5 32.16 -17.89 -45.83
C PHE A 5 30.82 -18.33 -45.26
N GLY A 6 30.26 -19.47 -45.69
CA GLY A 6 28.96 -19.94 -45.24
C GLY A 6 28.90 -20.40 -43.76
N TYR A 7 30.02 -20.94 -43.23
CA TYR A 7 30.06 -21.38 -41.84
C TYR A 7 30.17 -20.23 -40.84
N VAL A 8 30.90 -19.17 -41.22
CA VAL A 8 31.04 -17.97 -40.38
C VAL A 8 29.68 -17.23 -40.25
N ASP A 9 28.94 -17.14 -41.36
CA ASP A 9 27.59 -16.54 -41.36
C ASP A 9 26.60 -17.36 -40.53
N ILE A 10 26.66 -18.69 -40.60
CA ILE A 10 25.80 -19.57 -39.76
C ILE A 10 26.14 -19.44 -38.29
N ILE A 11 27.42 -19.36 -37.91
CA ILE A 11 27.84 -19.17 -36.52
C ILE A 11 27.42 -17.79 -36.02
N LEU A 12 27.54 -16.76 -36.85
CA LEU A 12 27.15 -15.40 -36.50
C LEU A 12 25.65 -15.25 -36.36
N LEU A 13 24.86 -15.90 -37.23
CA LEU A 13 23.40 -16.00 -37.10
C LEU A 13 22.99 -16.80 -35.87
N ALA A 14 23.67 -17.91 -35.54
CA ALA A 14 23.41 -18.67 -34.36
C ALA A 14 23.73 -17.90 -33.08
N MET A 15 24.81 -17.12 -33.04
CA MET A 15 25.11 -16.22 -31.91
C MET A 15 24.06 -15.11 -31.77
N LEU A 16 23.63 -14.54 -32.88
CA LEU A 16 22.60 -13.48 -32.87
C LEU A 16 21.25 -14.03 -32.42
N ALA A 17 20.86 -15.21 -32.91
CA ALA A 17 19.65 -15.90 -32.46
C ALA A 17 19.74 -16.29 -31.00
N GLY A 18 20.88 -16.81 -30.51
CA GLY A 18 21.12 -17.13 -29.10
C GLY A 18 21.03 -15.88 -28.22
N PHE A 19 21.61 -14.77 -28.66
CA PHE A 19 21.51 -13.50 -27.92
C PHE A 19 20.09 -12.97 -27.87
N ILE A 20 19.33 -13.06 -28.97
CA ILE A 20 17.91 -12.68 -29.01
C ILE A 20 17.09 -13.59 -28.08
N VAL A 21 17.31 -14.90 -28.08
CA VAL A 21 16.62 -15.84 -27.20
C VAL A 21 16.96 -15.60 -25.72
N LEU A 22 18.23 -15.33 -25.39
CA LEU A 22 18.64 -14.98 -24.03
C LEU A 22 18.02 -13.64 -23.58
N ARG A 23 17.97 -12.66 -24.46
CA ARG A 23 17.33 -11.37 -24.19
C ARG A 23 15.82 -11.49 -24.05
N LEU A 24 15.16 -12.28 -24.90
CA LEU A 24 13.74 -12.59 -24.80
C LEU A 24 13.42 -13.41 -23.53
N ARG A 25 14.27 -14.38 -23.16
CA ARG A 25 14.11 -15.14 -21.92
C ARG A 25 14.24 -14.24 -20.69
N ASN A 26 15.08 -13.22 -20.73
CA ASN A 26 15.20 -12.22 -19.66
C ASN A 26 14.01 -11.23 -19.62
N ILE A 27 13.31 -11.06 -20.76
CA ILE A 27 12.11 -10.23 -20.88
C ILE A 27 10.84 -11.04 -20.68
N LEU A 28 10.75 -12.27 -21.23
CA LEU A 28 9.61 -13.17 -21.11
C LEU A 28 9.61 -14.00 -19.81
N GLY A 29 10.78 -14.18 -19.17
CA GLY A 29 10.88 -14.79 -17.85
C GLY A 29 10.46 -13.87 -16.69
N ARG A 30 10.35 -12.58 -16.94
CA ARG A 30 9.55 -11.67 -16.13
C ARG A 30 8.11 -11.84 -16.59
N LYS A 31 7.30 -12.56 -15.78
CA LYS A 31 5.86 -12.54 -15.90
C LYS A 31 5.42 -11.09 -16.02
N THR A 32 5.20 -10.62 -17.25
CA THR A 32 4.45 -9.41 -17.56
C THR A 32 2.95 -9.71 -17.43
N GLY A 33 2.60 -10.48 -16.38
CA GLY A 33 1.31 -10.30 -15.78
C GLY A 33 1.39 -8.91 -15.18
N TYR A 34 0.47 -8.06 -15.55
CA TYR A 34 0.19 -6.77 -14.95
C TYR A 34 -0.22 -7.01 -13.48
N GLN A 35 0.74 -7.48 -12.69
CA GLN A 35 0.62 -7.45 -11.24
C GLN A 35 0.80 -5.99 -10.92
N LYS A 36 -0.33 -5.33 -10.66
CA LYS A 36 -0.36 -4.08 -9.91
C LYS A 36 0.60 -4.28 -8.74
N LYS A 37 1.83 -3.76 -8.87
CA LYS A 37 2.74 -3.77 -7.72
C LYS A 37 2.00 -2.99 -6.65
N PRO A 38 1.69 -3.59 -5.51
CA PRO A 38 0.92 -2.88 -4.50
C PRO A 38 1.74 -1.66 -4.08
N ILE A 39 1.06 -0.54 -3.89
CA ILE A 39 1.59 0.70 -3.30
C ILE A 39 2.28 0.39 -1.95
N SER A 40 2.01 -0.80 -1.42
CA SER A 40 2.42 -1.28 -0.10
C SER A 40 3.90 -1.53 0.10
N LYS A 41 4.76 -1.34 -0.92
CA LYS A 41 6.19 -1.60 -0.72
C LYS A 41 6.83 -0.66 0.30
N TYR A 42 6.20 0.51 0.50
CA TYR A 42 6.62 1.54 1.44
C TYR A 42 5.63 1.76 2.59
N PHE A 43 4.47 1.06 2.58
CA PHE A 43 3.62 0.96 3.75
C PHE A 43 4.01 -0.29 4.52
N PRO A 44 4.17 -0.21 5.86
CA PRO A 44 4.43 -1.40 6.65
C PRO A 44 3.27 -2.38 6.44
N LYS A 45 3.58 -3.58 5.95
CA LYS A 45 2.60 -4.67 5.88
C LYS A 45 2.11 -4.93 7.30
N GLY A 46 0.81 -4.95 7.48
CA GLY A 46 0.22 -5.45 8.71
C GLY A 46 0.80 -6.82 9.03
N LEU A 47 1.00 -7.11 10.31
CA LEU A 47 1.43 -8.43 10.77
C LEU A 47 0.62 -9.50 10.05
N GLU A 48 1.31 -10.50 9.50
CA GLU A 48 0.72 -11.82 9.38
C GLU A 48 0.35 -12.26 10.81
N ILE A 49 -0.85 -11.88 11.22
CA ILE A 49 -1.44 -12.43 12.42
C ILE A 49 -1.68 -13.90 12.08
N MET A 50 -0.98 -14.74 12.81
CA MET A 50 -1.05 -16.18 12.76
C MET A 50 -2.48 -16.63 12.42
N LYS A 51 -2.57 -17.46 11.40
CA LYS A 51 -3.72 -18.33 11.19
C LYS A 51 -3.84 -19.22 12.42
N ASP A 52 -4.59 -18.77 13.37
CA ASP A 52 -5.20 -19.64 14.36
C ASP A 52 -6.30 -18.82 15.05
N VAL A 53 -7.45 -19.19 14.77
CA VAL A 53 -8.69 -19.29 15.50
C VAL A 53 -9.87 -19.14 14.53
N GLU A 54 -10.11 -20.18 13.71
CA GLU A 54 -11.48 -20.57 13.44
C GLU A 54 -12.11 -20.96 14.77
N ASN A 55 -12.77 -20.02 15.39
CA ASN A 55 -13.85 -20.32 16.33
C ASN A 55 -15.02 -19.43 15.98
N ASN A 56 -16.01 -20.09 15.38
CA ASN A 56 -17.35 -19.62 15.11
C ASN A 56 -18.01 -19.10 16.41
N GLU A 57 -17.81 -17.85 16.74
CA GLU A 57 -18.82 -17.08 17.41
C GLU A 57 -19.32 -16.04 16.43
N ALA A 58 -20.56 -16.20 15.98
CA ALA A 58 -21.30 -15.23 15.21
C ALA A 58 -21.32 -13.91 15.99
N ILE A 59 -20.31 -13.08 15.74
CA ILE A 59 -20.17 -11.77 16.37
C ILE A 59 -21.30 -10.92 15.80
N LYS A 60 -22.28 -10.65 16.66
CA LYS A 60 -23.39 -9.76 16.37
C LYS A 60 -22.84 -8.46 15.80
N THR A 61 -23.11 -8.22 14.53
CA THR A 61 -22.95 -6.92 13.88
C THR A 61 -23.84 -5.96 14.68
N GLY A 62 -23.26 -5.20 15.60
CA GLY A 62 -24.00 -4.18 16.33
C GLY A 62 -24.53 -3.19 15.30
N ASN A 63 -25.84 -2.92 15.32
CA ASN A 63 -26.41 -1.85 14.52
C ASN A 63 -25.75 -0.54 14.95
N ILE A 64 -24.86 -0.02 14.09
CA ILE A 64 -24.38 1.36 14.24
C ILE A 64 -25.51 2.25 13.74
N ASP A 65 -25.86 3.25 14.54
CA ASP A 65 -26.75 4.32 14.09
C ASP A 65 -26.21 4.94 12.79
N GLU A 66 -27.10 5.18 11.83
CA GLU A 66 -26.72 5.72 10.50
C GLU A 66 -26.01 7.08 10.59
N ASN A 67 -26.32 7.91 11.61
CA ASN A 67 -25.62 9.18 11.82
C ASN A 67 -24.19 8.95 12.33
N ALA A 68 -24.02 8.01 13.27
CA ALA A 68 -22.70 7.64 13.77
C ALA A 68 -21.82 7.03 12.66
N LYS A 69 -22.42 6.22 11.77
CA LYS A 69 -21.76 5.66 10.59
C LYS A 69 -21.28 6.76 9.63
N LYS A 70 -22.14 7.73 9.33
CA LYS A 70 -21.78 8.86 8.46
C LYS A 70 -20.65 9.71 9.06
N GLN A 71 -20.72 10.01 10.36
CA GLN A 71 -19.69 10.76 11.08
C GLN A 71 -18.36 10.00 11.09
N PHE A 72 -18.41 8.69 11.35
CA PHE A 72 -17.21 7.84 11.31
C PHE A 72 -16.59 7.82 9.91
N LEU A 73 -17.38 7.60 8.86
CA LEU A 73 -16.86 7.57 7.49
C LEU A 73 -16.20 8.90 7.10
N LYS A 74 -16.80 10.03 7.45
CA LYS A 74 -16.20 11.35 7.20
C LYS A 74 -14.86 11.52 7.94
N GLY A 75 -14.77 11.05 9.18
CA GLY A 75 -13.53 11.05 9.93
C GLY A 75 -12.47 10.11 9.34
N ALA A 76 -12.90 8.94 8.86
CA ALA A 76 -12.02 7.95 8.23
C ALA A 76 -11.46 8.45 6.88
N GLU A 77 -12.26 9.19 6.09
CA GLU A 77 -11.81 9.88 4.86
C GLU A 77 -10.68 10.85 5.16
N MET A 78 -10.90 11.75 6.12
CA MET A 78 -9.90 12.74 6.52
C MET A 78 -8.63 12.09 7.07
N ALA A 79 -8.80 11.05 7.90
CA ALA A 79 -7.66 10.31 8.45
C ALA A 79 -6.86 9.60 7.36
N TYR A 80 -7.52 8.96 6.39
CA TYR A 80 -6.85 8.29 5.27
C TYR A 80 -5.98 9.28 4.48
N GLU A 81 -6.56 10.39 4.01
CA GLU A 81 -5.83 11.41 3.25
C GLU A 81 -4.64 11.96 4.04
N GLN A 82 -4.87 12.30 5.32
CA GLN A 82 -3.81 12.84 6.17
C GLN A 82 -2.70 11.82 6.43
N ILE A 83 -3.03 10.55 6.65
CA ILE A 83 -2.04 9.49 6.88
C ILE A 83 -1.18 9.27 5.63
N ILE A 84 -1.78 9.09 4.44
CA ILE A 84 -0.99 8.83 3.22
C ILE A 84 -0.11 10.00 2.83
N THR A 85 -0.61 11.23 2.96
CA THR A 85 0.15 12.45 2.62
C THR A 85 1.25 12.75 3.64
N SER A 86 0.98 12.59 4.94
CA SER A 86 1.97 12.76 6.00
C SER A 86 3.06 11.68 5.93
N PHE A 87 2.68 10.44 5.63
CA PHE A 87 3.64 9.36 5.44
C PHE A 87 4.56 9.64 4.25
N ALA A 88 4.01 10.08 3.11
CA ALA A 88 4.81 10.45 1.96
C ALA A 88 5.82 11.56 2.29
N LYS A 89 5.38 12.60 3.00
CA LYS A 89 6.22 13.71 3.45
C LYS A 89 7.22 13.33 4.55
N GLY A 90 7.03 12.19 5.23
CA GLY A 90 7.80 11.79 6.39
C GLY A 90 7.46 12.58 7.67
N ASP A 91 6.26 13.17 7.73
CA ASP A 91 5.79 13.95 8.88
C ASP A 91 5.23 13.04 9.98
N LYS A 92 6.14 12.58 10.84
CA LYS A 92 5.81 11.75 11.99
C LYS A 92 4.92 12.46 13.02
N LYS A 93 5.01 13.81 13.12
CA LYS A 93 4.19 14.55 14.08
C LYS A 93 2.71 14.49 13.73
N SER A 94 2.38 14.66 12.46
CA SER A 94 1.00 14.56 11.95
C SER A 94 0.47 13.13 11.95
N LEU A 95 1.33 12.12 11.89
CA LEU A 95 0.94 10.71 11.97
C LEU A 95 0.59 10.26 13.39
N LYS A 96 1.32 10.74 14.38
CA LYS A 96 1.21 10.28 15.77
C LYS A 96 -0.23 10.29 16.35
N PRO A 97 -1.04 11.33 16.15
CA PRO A 97 -2.41 11.38 16.70
C PRO A 97 -3.41 10.50 15.95
N LEU A 98 -3.04 9.90 14.82
CA LEU A 98 -3.94 9.11 13.98
C LEU A 98 -3.65 7.60 14.05
N LEU A 99 -2.47 7.24 14.54
CA LEU A 99 -1.99 5.87 14.55
C LEU A 99 -1.90 5.32 15.98
N GLU A 100 -2.30 4.08 16.15
CA GLU A 100 -2.01 3.33 17.36
C GLU A 100 -0.47 3.15 17.47
N LYS A 101 0.02 2.94 18.67
CA LYS A 101 1.47 2.95 18.95
C LYS A 101 2.26 2.01 18.04
N GLU A 102 1.83 0.76 17.90
CA GLU A 102 2.54 -0.21 17.05
C GLU A 102 2.53 0.20 15.58
N MET A 103 1.41 0.75 15.09
CA MET A 103 1.31 1.28 13.74
C MET A 103 2.22 2.49 13.56
N PHE A 104 2.25 3.40 14.54
CA PHE A 104 3.13 4.55 14.50
C PHE A 104 4.61 4.16 14.45
N ASP A 105 5.02 3.16 15.24
CA ASP A 105 6.39 2.67 15.27
C ASP A 105 6.80 2.10 13.90
N ARG A 106 5.94 1.29 13.26
CA ARG A 106 6.18 0.76 11.91
C ARG A 106 6.25 1.83 10.83
N PHE A 107 5.33 2.80 10.86
CA PHE A 107 5.34 3.91 9.91
C PHE A 107 6.60 4.76 10.10
N SER A 108 7.02 4.97 11.35
CA SER A 108 8.24 5.71 11.69
C SER A 108 9.49 5.01 11.19
N GLU A 109 9.58 3.69 11.36
CA GLU A 109 10.69 2.87 10.86
C GLU A 109 10.76 2.93 9.32
N ALA A 110 9.65 2.77 8.62
CA ALA A 110 9.60 2.87 7.17
C ALA A 110 10.00 4.27 6.65
N ILE A 111 9.64 5.34 7.37
CA ILE A 111 10.08 6.71 7.05
C ILE A 111 11.59 6.83 7.23
N ASP A 112 12.14 6.31 8.34
CA ASP A 112 13.57 6.38 8.63
C ASP A 112 14.39 5.56 7.62
N GLU A 113 13.92 4.35 7.28
CA GLU A 113 14.55 3.52 6.26
C GLU A 113 14.60 4.24 4.90
N ARG A 114 13.49 4.86 4.49
CA ARG A 114 13.42 5.64 3.26
C ARG A 114 14.39 6.82 3.30
N LYS A 115 14.46 7.53 4.44
CA LYS A 115 15.39 8.64 4.65
C LYS A 115 16.85 8.19 4.59
N ASN A 116 17.18 7.07 5.23
CA ASN A 116 18.52 6.49 5.21
C ASN A 116 18.96 6.09 3.79
N LYS A 117 18.03 5.64 2.97
CA LYS A 117 18.23 5.36 1.54
C LYS A 117 18.25 6.63 0.66
N GLN A 118 18.13 7.81 1.27
CA GLN A 118 18.06 9.10 0.58
C GLN A 118 16.95 9.17 -0.49
N LEU A 119 15.82 8.50 -0.20
CA LEU A 119 14.66 8.46 -1.07
C LEU A 119 13.62 9.48 -0.62
N LYS A 120 13.02 10.18 -1.60
CA LYS A 120 11.88 11.07 -1.39
C LYS A 120 10.64 10.47 -1.99
N SER A 121 9.56 10.39 -1.23
CA SER A 121 8.25 10.00 -1.74
C SER A 121 7.39 11.26 -1.90
N GLU A 122 6.76 11.37 -3.04
CA GLU A 122 5.78 12.40 -3.34
C GLU A 122 4.45 11.71 -3.63
N THR A 123 3.41 12.11 -2.91
CA THR A 123 2.06 11.57 -3.09
C THR A 123 1.06 12.70 -3.08
N THR A 124 0.24 12.75 -4.12
CA THR A 124 -0.91 13.63 -4.23
C THR A 124 -2.16 12.78 -4.16
N PHE A 125 -3.02 13.07 -3.21
CA PHE A 125 -4.34 12.47 -3.10
C PHE A 125 -5.29 13.20 -4.06
N ILE A 126 -6.01 12.45 -4.88
CA ILE A 126 -6.98 13.00 -5.86
C ILE A 126 -8.39 12.88 -5.30
N GLY A 127 -8.75 11.73 -4.75
CA GLY A 127 -10.07 11.49 -4.20
C GLY A 127 -10.37 10.02 -3.97
N PHE A 128 -11.61 9.74 -3.54
CA PHE A 128 -12.10 8.38 -3.37
C PHE A 128 -13.06 8.00 -4.51
N LYS A 129 -12.90 6.80 -5.04
CA LYS A 129 -13.91 6.17 -5.90
C LYS A 129 -15.01 5.52 -5.06
N SER A 130 -14.64 4.91 -3.95
CA SER A 130 -15.61 4.35 -3.01
C SER A 130 -14.99 4.15 -1.63
N ILE A 131 -15.84 4.25 -0.60
CA ILE A 131 -15.50 3.94 0.78
C ILE A 131 -16.62 3.08 1.35
N LYS A 132 -16.28 1.93 1.94
CA LYS A 132 -17.25 0.98 2.47
C LYS A 132 -16.78 0.42 3.80
N ILE A 133 -17.65 0.43 4.81
CA ILE A 133 -17.43 -0.34 6.01
C ILE A 133 -17.65 -1.81 5.66
N LEU A 134 -16.62 -2.63 5.86
CA LEU A 134 -16.70 -4.08 5.67
C LEU A 134 -17.16 -4.78 6.93
N GLU A 135 -16.75 -4.27 8.09
CA GLU A 135 -17.01 -4.93 9.35
C GLU A 135 -17.05 -3.91 10.49
N PHE A 136 -17.94 -4.13 11.43
CA PHE A 136 -17.96 -3.45 12.72
C PHE A 136 -18.03 -4.51 13.83
N LYS A 137 -17.07 -4.44 14.75
CA LYS A 137 -16.98 -5.34 15.91
C LYS A 137 -16.85 -4.55 17.18
N LYS A 138 -17.51 -5.06 18.23
CA LYS A 138 -17.28 -4.67 19.61
C LYS A 138 -16.61 -5.86 20.30
N ILE A 139 -15.37 -5.68 20.71
CA ILE A 139 -14.61 -6.69 21.44
C ILE A 139 -14.28 -6.08 22.79
N GLU A 140 -14.86 -6.63 23.86
CA GLU A 140 -14.75 -6.06 25.19
C GLU A 140 -15.10 -4.56 25.22
N ASN A 141 -14.12 -3.70 25.50
CA ASN A 141 -14.26 -2.25 25.59
C ASN A 141 -13.73 -1.52 24.36
N ILE A 142 -13.48 -2.24 23.24
CA ILE A 142 -12.91 -1.67 22.03
C ILE A 142 -13.89 -1.85 20.87
N TYR A 143 -14.23 -0.74 20.24
CA TYR A 143 -14.86 -0.77 18.92
C TYR A 143 -13.78 -0.93 17.84
N LYS A 144 -13.99 -1.85 16.90
CA LYS A 144 -13.15 -2.04 15.72
C LYS A 144 -14.00 -1.91 14.46
N VAL A 145 -13.57 -1.07 13.54
CA VAL A 145 -14.23 -0.85 12.25
C VAL A 145 -13.23 -1.12 11.14
N THR A 146 -13.57 -2.03 10.25
CA THR A 146 -12.79 -2.32 9.04
C THR A 146 -13.42 -1.61 7.86
N VAL A 147 -12.63 -0.81 7.16
CA VAL A 147 -13.07 0.03 6.04
C VAL A 147 -12.26 -0.33 4.80
N ASN A 148 -12.94 -0.45 3.68
CA ASN A 148 -12.32 -0.55 2.37
C ASN A 148 -12.34 0.81 1.69
N PHE A 149 -11.17 1.31 1.33
CA PHE A 149 -10.97 2.53 0.57
C PHE A 149 -10.53 2.20 -0.86
N VAL A 150 -11.27 2.71 -1.83
CA VAL A 150 -10.81 2.74 -3.22
C VAL A 150 -10.49 4.17 -3.54
N SER A 151 -9.20 4.51 -3.55
CA SER A 151 -8.70 5.86 -3.72
C SER A 151 -7.96 6.06 -5.04
N GLU A 152 -7.89 7.29 -5.50
CA GLU A 152 -7.06 7.72 -6.61
C GLU A 152 -5.95 8.60 -6.08
N ILE A 153 -4.72 8.24 -6.44
CA ILE A 153 -3.51 8.96 -6.03
C ILE A 153 -2.52 9.06 -7.18
N ILE A 154 -1.72 10.10 -7.16
CA ILE A 154 -0.49 10.19 -7.95
C ILE A 154 0.66 10.00 -6.98
N THR A 155 1.57 9.06 -7.26
CA THR A 155 2.71 8.81 -6.38
C THR A 155 3.95 8.44 -7.15
N CYS A 156 5.09 8.98 -6.70
CA CYS A 156 6.40 8.61 -7.18
C CYS A 156 7.43 8.63 -6.05
N VAL A 157 8.50 7.89 -6.23
CA VAL A 157 9.67 7.90 -5.35
C VAL A 157 10.87 8.32 -6.18
N LYS A 158 11.60 9.30 -5.67
CA LYS A 158 12.81 9.86 -6.28
C LYS A 158 14.04 9.51 -5.45
N ASP A 159 15.16 9.33 -6.12
CA ASP A 159 16.47 9.19 -5.48
C ASP A 159 17.07 10.56 -5.09
N LYS A 160 18.30 10.54 -4.56
CA LYS A 160 19.07 11.76 -4.21
C LYS A 160 19.34 12.68 -5.40
N ASN A 161 19.30 12.17 -6.62
CA ASN A 161 19.53 12.93 -7.86
C ASN A 161 18.20 13.41 -8.47
N ASN A 162 17.08 13.29 -7.76
CA ASN A 162 15.71 13.55 -8.24
C ASN A 162 15.27 12.66 -9.42
N GLN A 163 15.95 11.52 -9.66
CA GLN A 163 15.52 10.56 -10.65
C GLN A 163 14.37 9.71 -10.09
N ILE A 164 13.35 9.50 -10.89
CA ILE A 164 12.20 8.67 -10.50
C ILE A 164 12.64 7.21 -10.55
N ILE A 165 12.64 6.55 -9.40
CA ILE A 165 12.97 5.13 -9.25
C ILE A 165 11.74 4.25 -9.14
N GLU A 166 10.61 4.83 -8.74
CA GLU A 166 9.33 4.12 -8.63
C GLU A 166 8.16 5.08 -8.83
N GLY A 167 7.08 4.58 -9.43
CA GLY A 167 5.88 5.37 -9.67
C GLY A 167 5.95 6.22 -10.93
N ASN A 168 4.99 7.13 -11.06
CA ASN A 168 4.93 8.10 -12.16
C ASN A 168 4.15 9.33 -11.68
N PRO A 169 4.74 10.55 -11.75
CA PRO A 169 4.08 11.78 -11.30
C PRO A 169 2.93 12.24 -12.19
N ASP A 170 2.83 11.70 -13.41
CA ASP A 170 1.83 12.10 -14.40
C ASP A 170 0.67 11.10 -14.52
N THR A 171 0.68 10.02 -13.71
CA THR A 171 -0.30 8.96 -13.83
C THR A 171 -1.08 8.75 -12.55
N ILE A 172 -2.41 8.85 -12.65
CA ILE A 172 -3.32 8.53 -11.56
C ILE A 172 -3.35 6.99 -11.38
N LYS A 173 -3.14 6.57 -10.15
CA LYS A 173 -3.25 5.15 -9.74
C LYS A 173 -4.45 4.97 -8.85
N THR A 174 -5.19 3.89 -9.06
CA THR A 174 -6.24 3.46 -8.15
C THR A 174 -5.65 2.51 -7.12
N GLY A 175 -5.73 2.88 -5.84
CA GLY A 175 -5.42 2.04 -4.69
C GLY A 175 -6.68 1.35 -4.18
N ASN A 176 -6.50 0.19 -3.56
CA ASN A 176 -7.57 -0.52 -2.85
C ASN A 176 -7.00 -1.01 -1.52
N ASP A 177 -7.33 -0.29 -0.46
CA ASP A 177 -6.77 -0.48 0.87
C ASP A 177 -7.85 -0.88 1.85
N VAL A 178 -7.55 -1.86 2.69
CA VAL A 178 -8.41 -2.27 3.80
C VAL A 178 -7.75 -1.88 5.09
N TRP A 179 -8.34 -0.92 5.77
CA TRP A 179 -7.83 -0.39 7.02
C TRP A 179 -8.76 -0.70 8.18
N ARG A 180 -8.19 -0.95 9.35
CA ARG A 180 -8.93 -1.19 10.58
C ARG A 180 -8.64 -0.08 11.57
N PHE A 181 -9.72 0.55 12.03
CA PHE A 181 -9.69 1.56 13.08
C PHE A 181 -10.20 0.97 14.38
N ALA A 182 -9.65 1.43 15.50
CA ALA A 182 -10.12 1.07 16.83
C ALA A 182 -10.34 2.31 17.70
N LYS A 183 -11.30 2.20 18.62
CA LYS A 183 -11.60 3.22 19.64
C LYS A 183 -11.94 2.54 20.95
N ASN A 184 -11.34 3.02 22.05
CA ASN A 184 -11.71 2.58 23.39
C ASN A 184 -13.03 3.25 23.80
N MET A 185 -13.98 2.46 24.23
CA MET A 185 -15.33 2.94 24.68
C MET A 185 -15.28 3.82 25.92
N TRP A 186 -14.32 3.56 26.79
CA TRP A 186 -14.17 4.28 28.07
C TRP A 186 -13.32 5.55 27.93
N SER A 187 -12.69 5.74 26.78
CA SER A 187 -11.92 6.95 26.51
C SER A 187 -12.86 8.12 26.25
N GLN A 188 -12.61 9.24 26.94
CA GLN A 188 -13.25 10.52 26.60
C GLN A 188 -12.74 11.10 25.29
N ASP A 189 -11.61 10.58 24.77
CA ASP A 189 -11.07 10.93 23.48
C ASP A 189 -11.96 10.35 22.36
N PRO A 190 -12.56 11.19 21.50
CA PRO A 190 -13.40 10.72 20.42
C PRO A 190 -12.61 10.08 19.27
N THR A 191 -11.29 10.10 19.32
CA THR A 191 -10.41 9.71 18.23
C THR A 191 -10.47 8.21 17.94
N TRP A 192 -10.54 7.87 16.66
CA TRP A 192 -10.32 6.54 16.12
C TRP A 192 -8.87 6.41 15.66
N TYR A 193 -8.17 5.41 16.17
CA TYR A 193 -6.78 5.16 15.81
C TYR A 193 -6.69 4.07 14.75
N LEU A 194 -5.84 4.26 13.75
CA LEU A 194 -5.51 3.19 12.81
C LEU A 194 -4.67 2.12 13.52
N VAL A 195 -5.16 0.89 13.50
CA VAL A 195 -4.52 -0.27 14.17
C VAL A 195 -4.03 -1.33 13.19
N ASP A 196 -4.48 -1.32 11.95
CA ASP A 196 -4.07 -2.31 10.95
C ASP A 196 -4.30 -1.81 9.54
N THR A 197 -3.44 -2.24 8.61
CA THR A 197 -3.55 -1.97 7.18
C THR A 197 -3.34 -3.24 6.37
N SER A 198 -4.13 -3.42 5.32
CA SER A 198 -3.93 -4.49 4.34
C SER A 198 -4.22 -3.98 2.94
N VAL A 199 -3.55 -4.54 1.96
CA VAL A 199 -3.77 -4.22 0.54
C VAL A 199 -4.36 -5.44 -0.14
N LYS A 200 -5.46 -5.25 -0.87
CA LYS A 200 -6.13 -6.28 -1.69
C LYS A 200 -5.67 -6.21 -3.14
#